data_d8109d77815f2117559ca234b7538e3b
#
_entry.id   d8109d77815f2117559ca234b7538e3b
#
_cell.length_a   1.000
_cell.length_b   1.000
_cell.length_c   1.000
_cell.angle_alpha   90.00
_cell.angle_beta   90.00
_cell.angle_gamma   90.00
#
_symmetry.space_group_name_H-M   'P 1'
#
loop_
_entity.id
_entity.type
_entity.pdbx_description
1 polymer ?
#
loop_
_entity_poly.entity_id
_entity_poly.type
_entity_poly.pdbx_seq_one_letter_code
_entity_poly.pdbx_strand_id
1 'polypeptide(L)'
;MKSILIVEDSATTRSLIRAVVEEVGDFNIIEAPTGFDALKFLPAEDFDLVLTDINMPDINGLELINFVKSNPRYNHIPLIIITTERSEEDKKRGMALGAAAYVTKPFKAPELQDTIRKILNI
;
A
#
# COMPACT_ATOMS: atom_id res chain seq x y z
N MET A 1 -3.21 -17.60 -6.12
CA MET A 1 -2.42 -16.38 -6.49
C MET A 1 -2.37 -15.42 -5.32
N LYS A 2 -1.37 -14.57 -5.27
CA LYS A 2 -1.24 -13.57 -4.21
C LYS A 2 -2.23 -12.45 -4.39
N SER A 3 -2.71 -11.89 -3.27
CA SER A 3 -3.69 -10.80 -3.27
C SER A 3 -3.02 -9.50 -2.82
N ILE A 4 -3.29 -8.43 -3.56
CA ILE A 4 -2.72 -7.10 -3.30
C ILE A 4 -3.86 -6.10 -3.17
N LEU A 5 -3.82 -5.28 -2.12
CA LEU A 5 -4.76 -4.19 -1.90
C LEU A 5 -4.09 -2.87 -2.24
N ILE A 6 -4.73 -2.08 -3.11
CA ILE A 6 -4.26 -0.75 -3.49
C ILE A 6 -5.22 0.27 -2.90
N VAL A 7 -4.72 1.13 -2.02
CA VAL A 7 -5.52 2.16 -1.34
C VAL A 7 -5.08 3.54 -1.84
N GLU A 8 -5.91 4.17 -2.65
CA GLU A 8 -5.57 5.43 -3.30
C GLU A 8 -6.86 6.14 -3.73
N ASP A 9 -7.05 7.39 -3.33
CA ASP A 9 -8.28 8.13 -3.62
C ASP A 9 -8.34 8.69 -5.04
N SER A 10 -7.19 8.94 -5.68
CA SER A 10 -7.15 9.36 -7.08
C SER A 10 -7.36 8.17 -8.01
N ALA A 11 -8.43 8.18 -8.78
CA ALA A 11 -8.71 7.10 -9.73
C ALA A 11 -7.60 6.94 -10.77
N THR A 12 -7.05 8.06 -11.26
CA THR A 12 -5.97 8.04 -12.25
C THR A 12 -4.70 7.42 -11.66
N THR A 13 -4.31 7.84 -10.45
CA THR A 13 -3.12 7.31 -9.78
C THR A 13 -3.32 5.84 -9.42
N ARG A 14 -4.52 5.47 -8.97
CA ARG A 14 -4.84 4.09 -8.63
C ARG A 14 -4.72 3.17 -9.85
N SER A 15 -5.20 3.62 -11.01
CA SER A 15 -5.08 2.87 -12.25
C SER A 15 -3.62 2.72 -12.68
N LEU A 16 -2.82 3.76 -12.49
CA LEU A 16 -1.38 3.71 -12.80
C LEU A 16 -0.67 2.69 -11.90
N ILE A 17 -0.93 2.72 -10.61
CA ILE A 17 -0.33 1.78 -9.67
C ILE A 17 -0.73 0.35 -10.03
N ARG A 18 -2.01 0.14 -10.35
CA ARG A 18 -2.49 -1.18 -10.77
C ARG A 18 -1.74 -1.69 -12.00
N ALA A 19 -1.57 -0.85 -13.02
CA ALA A 19 -0.86 -1.23 -14.24
C ALA A 19 0.58 -1.64 -13.95
N VAL A 20 1.27 -0.90 -13.07
CA VAL A 20 2.64 -1.19 -12.67
C VAL A 20 2.70 -2.54 -11.93
N VAL A 21 1.75 -2.79 -11.04
CA VAL A 21 1.67 -4.04 -10.28
C VAL A 21 1.38 -5.23 -11.20
N GLU A 22 0.48 -5.06 -12.16
CA GLU A 22 0.11 -6.13 -13.10
C GLU A 22 1.30 -6.63 -13.94
N GLU A 23 2.28 -5.77 -14.19
CA GLU A 23 3.48 -6.17 -14.92
C GLU A 23 4.43 -7.05 -14.10
N VAL A 24 4.31 -7.05 -12.78
CA VAL A 24 5.15 -7.88 -11.91
C VAL A 24 4.72 -9.35 -11.94
N GLY A 25 3.43 -9.60 -12.03
CA GLY A 25 2.91 -10.96 -12.05
C GLY A 25 1.40 -11.01 -12.00
N ASP A 26 0.85 -12.20 -11.96
CA ASP A 26 -0.59 -12.42 -11.87
C ASP A 26 -1.02 -12.34 -10.41
N PHE A 27 -1.69 -11.25 -10.06
CA PHE A 27 -2.19 -11.03 -8.71
C PHE A 27 -3.70 -10.83 -8.72
N ASN A 28 -4.33 -11.19 -7.60
CA ASN A 28 -5.68 -10.76 -7.31
C ASN A 28 -5.60 -9.34 -6.74
N ILE A 29 -5.95 -8.34 -7.54
CA ILE A 29 -5.81 -6.93 -7.16
C ILE A 29 -7.17 -6.37 -6.77
N ILE A 30 -7.24 -5.82 -5.55
CA ILE A 30 -8.44 -5.14 -5.05
C ILE A 30 -8.09 -3.68 -4.85
N GLU A 31 -8.95 -2.79 -5.33
CA GLU A 31 -8.75 -1.35 -5.25
C GLU A 31 -9.70 -0.75 -4.22
N ALA A 32 -9.16 0.03 -3.31
CA ALA A 32 -9.92 0.76 -2.30
C ALA A 32 -9.72 2.26 -2.51
N PRO A 33 -10.76 3.00 -2.89
CA PRO A 33 -10.64 4.46 -3.09
C PRO A 33 -10.54 5.24 -1.79
N THR A 34 -10.82 4.63 -0.65
CA THR A 34 -10.75 5.30 0.66
C THR A 34 -10.14 4.36 1.69
N GLY A 35 -9.69 4.93 2.83
CA GLY A 35 -9.22 4.13 3.95
C GLY A 35 -10.32 3.28 4.56
N PHE A 36 -11.56 3.79 4.61
CA PHE A 36 -12.71 3.01 5.09
C PHE A 36 -12.96 1.80 4.20
N ASP A 37 -12.88 1.95 2.89
CA ASP A 37 -13.03 0.81 1.98
C ASP A 37 -11.94 -0.23 2.22
N ALA A 38 -10.70 0.21 2.47
CA ALA A 38 -9.61 -0.70 2.81
C ALA A 38 -9.94 -1.51 4.07
N LEU A 39 -10.49 -0.88 5.09
CA LEU A 39 -10.90 -1.57 6.32
C LEU A 39 -11.97 -2.61 6.06
N LYS A 40 -12.87 -2.35 5.11
CA LYS A 40 -13.90 -3.33 4.73
C LYS A 40 -13.34 -4.52 3.98
N PHE A 41 -12.32 -4.31 3.16
CA PHE A 41 -11.72 -5.37 2.37
C PHE A 41 -10.76 -6.26 3.17
N LEU A 42 -10.11 -5.72 4.19
CA LEU A 42 -9.14 -6.49 4.98
C LEU A 42 -9.68 -7.81 5.53
N PRO A 43 -10.89 -7.87 6.13
CA PRO A 43 -11.41 -9.14 6.62
C PRO A 43 -11.95 -10.06 5.52
N ALA A 44 -12.17 -9.54 4.32
CA ALA A 44 -12.78 -10.29 3.23
C ALA A 44 -11.77 -11.11 2.41
N GLU A 45 -10.48 -10.82 2.54
CA GLU A 45 -9.44 -11.41 1.71
C GLU A 45 -8.14 -11.54 2.50
N ASP A 46 -7.34 -12.55 2.22
CA ASP A 46 -6.01 -12.70 2.80
C ASP A 46 -5.00 -11.99 1.91
N PHE A 47 -4.65 -10.76 2.27
CA PHE A 47 -3.73 -9.96 1.47
C PHE A 47 -2.27 -10.31 1.74
N ASP A 48 -1.48 -10.33 0.69
CA ASP A 48 -0.03 -10.52 0.74
C ASP A 48 0.74 -9.20 0.75
N LEU A 49 0.09 -8.11 0.36
CA LEU A 49 0.70 -6.79 0.27
C LEU A 49 -0.39 -5.72 0.25
N VAL A 50 -0.13 -4.59 0.91
CA VAL A 50 -0.97 -3.40 0.83
C VAL A 50 -0.12 -2.24 0.33
N LEU A 51 -0.61 -1.52 -0.68
CA LEU A 51 -0.01 -0.28 -1.19
C LEU A 51 -0.95 0.84 -0.79
N THR A 52 -0.48 1.86 -0.08
CA THR A 52 -1.34 2.95 0.38
C THR A 52 -0.70 4.31 0.24
N ASP A 53 -1.50 5.33 -0.09
CA ASP A 53 -1.11 6.72 0.04
C ASP A 53 -1.25 7.13 1.51
N ILE A 54 -0.59 8.23 1.89
CA ILE A 54 -0.78 8.85 3.21
C ILE A 54 -2.00 9.78 3.18
N ASN A 55 -2.09 10.65 2.18
CA ASN A 55 -3.11 11.70 2.12
C ASN A 55 -4.41 11.17 1.52
N MET A 56 -5.34 10.83 2.39
CA MET A 56 -6.70 10.39 2.02
C MET A 56 -7.72 11.13 2.89
N PRO A 57 -8.94 11.39 2.35
CA PRO A 57 -9.88 12.30 3.03
C PRO A 57 -10.49 11.77 4.33
N ASP A 58 -10.52 10.46 4.53
CA ASP A 58 -11.17 9.84 5.71
C ASP A 58 -10.15 9.32 6.73
N ILE A 59 -9.49 8.22 6.41
CA ILE A 59 -8.42 7.64 7.21
C ILE A 59 -7.14 7.78 6.42
N ASN A 60 -6.12 8.44 6.97
CA ASN A 60 -4.86 8.60 6.26
C ASN A 60 -4.04 7.29 6.31
N GLY A 61 -3.01 7.22 5.46
CA GLY A 61 -2.20 6.01 5.33
C GLY A 61 -1.46 5.64 6.62
N LEU A 62 -1.07 6.62 7.43
CA LEU A 62 -0.39 6.35 8.70
C LEU A 62 -1.34 5.68 9.69
N GLU A 63 -2.59 6.14 9.73
CA GLU A 63 -3.62 5.52 10.56
C GLU A 63 -3.92 4.09 10.10
N LEU A 64 -3.97 3.87 8.78
CA LEU A 64 -4.19 2.54 8.22
C LEU A 64 -3.05 1.59 8.58
N ILE A 65 -1.80 2.04 8.48
CA ILE A 65 -0.64 1.23 8.88
C ILE A 65 -0.73 0.87 10.35
N ASN A 66 -1.04 1.84 11.20
CA ASN A 66 -1.17 1.60 12.62
C ASN A 66 -2.25 0.56 12.91
N PHE A 67 -3.39 0.66 12.25
CA PHE A 67 -4.47 -0.32 12.40
C PHE A 67 -4.00 -1.73 12.02
N VAL A 68 -3.38 -1.87 10.84
CA VAL A 68 -2.93 -3.17 10.35
C VAL A 68 -1.86 -3.77 11.25
N LYS A 69 -0.86 -2.98 11.64
CA LYS A 69 0.27 -3.48 12.44
C LYS A 69 -0.08 -3.72 13.90
N SER A 70 -1.14 -3.08 14.41
CA SER A 70 -1.63 -3.30 15.77
C SER A 70 -2.61 -4.46 15.88
N ASN A 71 -3.05 -5.02 14.75
CA ASN A 71 -4.05 -6.08 14.75
C ASN A 71 -3.38 -7.43 14.50
N PRO A 72 -3.47 -8.39 15.44
CA PRO A 72 -2.82 -9.71 15.28
C PRO A 72 -3.23 -10.46 14.03
N ARG A 73 -4.43 -10.20 13.51
CA ARG A 73 -4.93 -10.84 12.29
C ARG A 73 -4.20 -10.34 11.05
N TYR A 74 -3.76 -9.06 11.03
CA TYR A 74 -3.23 -8.41 9.85
C TYR A 74 -1.77 -7.98 9.97
N ASN A 75 -1.16 -8.06 11.15
CA ASN A 75 0.16 -7.47 11.37
C ASN A 75 1.30 -8.11 10.56
N HIS A 76 1.06 -9.27 9.96
CA HIS A 76 2.03 -9.93 9.09
C HIS A 76 2.04 -9.35 7.67
N ILE A 77 1.02 -8.56 7.29
CA ILE A 77 0.90 -8.02 5.93
C ILE A 77 1.88 -6.87 5.74
N PRO A 78 2.81 -6.97 4.76
CA PRO A 78 3.69 -5.84 4.46
C PRO A 78 2.91 -4.70 3.79
N LEU A 79 3.29 -3.45 4.11
CA LEU A 79 2.71 -2.26 3.50
C LEU A 79 3.79 -1.42 2.85
N ILE A 80 3.50 -0.92 1.65
CA ILE A 80 4.31 0.07 0.95
C ILE A 80 3.55 1.38 0.94
N ILE A 81 4.18 2.46 1.40
CA ILE A 81 3.61 3.81 1.30
C ILE A 81 4.02 4.39 -0.06
N ILE A 82 3.03 4.86 -0.84
CA ILE A 82 3.27 5.52 -2.12
C ILE A 82 2.58 6.88 -2.05
N THR A 83 3.35 7.95 -1.92
CA THR A 83 2.76 9.28 -1.66
C THR A 83 3.59 10.41 -2.24
N THR A 84 2.95 11.56 -2.48
CA THR A 84 3.66 12.80 -2.82
C THR A 84 4.29 13.46 -1.60
N GLU A 85 3.92 13.04 -0.39
CA GLU A 85 4.46 13.59 0.84
C GLU A 85 5.94 13.27 0.97
N ARG A 86 6.77 14.32 1.05
CA ARG A 86 8.23 14.19 1.09
C ARG A 86 8.83 14.54 2.46
N SER A 87 7.98 14.75 3.45
CA SER A 87 8.41 15.06 4.80
C SER A 87 9.22 13.91 5.39
N GLU A 88 10.43 14.21 5.86
CA GLU A 88 11.24 13.22 6.56
C GLU A 88 10.55 12.74 7.84
N GLU A 89 9.78 13.61 8.47
CA GLU A 89 9.02 13.26 9.66
C GLU A 89 7.94 12.21 9.34
N ASP A 90 7.17 12.40 8.27
CA ASP A 90 6.14 11.44 7.85
C ASP A 90 6.75 10.12 7.43
N LYS A 91 7.89 10.16 6.73
CA LYS A 91 8.63 8.96 6.36
C LYS A 91 9.07 8.19 7.60
N LYS A 92 9.65 8.89 8.57
CA LYS A 92 10.08 8.26 9.83
C LYS A 92 8.89 7.66 10.58
N ARG A 93 7.77 8.37 10.62
CA ARG A 93 6.56 7.87 11.28
C ARG A 93 6.03 6.62 10.61
N GLY A 94 5.94 6.63 9.28
CA GLY A 94 5.48 5.47 8.52
C GLY A 94 6.36 4.25 8.75
N MET A 95 7.67 4.42 8.69
CA MET A 95 8.62 3.33 8.91
C MET A 95 8.59 2.85 10.37
N ALA A 96 8.46 3.78 11.33
CA ALA A 96 8.35 3.43 12.74
C ALA A 96 7.08 2.65 13.06
N LEU A 97 6.00 2.90 12.32
CA LEU A 97 4.74 2.17 12.48
C LEU A 97 4.79 0.77 11.85
N GLY A 98 5.81 0.50 11.05
CA GLY A 98 6.01 -0.83 10.48
C GLY A 98 5.86 -0.95 8.97
N ALA A 99 5.84 0.17 8.23
CA ALA A 99 5.85 0.11 6.77
C ALA A 99 7.11 -0.61 6.28
N ALA A 100 6.95 -1.43 5.24
CA ALA A 100 8.08 -2.16 4.66
C ALA A 100 8.91 -1.28 3.73
N ALA A 101 8.28 -0.29 3.09
CA ALA A 101 8.96 0.62 2.18
C ALA A 101 8.17 1.92 2.02
N TYR A 102 8.85 2.95 1.53
CA TYR A 102 8.28 4.27 1.28
C TYR A 102 8.72 4.71 -0.12
N VAL A 103 7.77 4.94 -1.01
CA VAL A 103 8.02 5.35 -2.39
C VAL A 103 7.38 6.72 -2.62
N THR A 104 8.15 7.69 -3.11
CA THR A 104 7.66 9.05 -3.34
C THR A 104 7.19 9.20 -4.78
N LYS A 105 6.00 9.77 -4.97
CA LYS A 105 5.50 10.15 -6.30
C LYS A 105 6.12 11.47 -6.75
N PRO A 106 6.42 11.64 -8.05
CA PRO A 106 6.32 10.64 -9.09
C PRO A 106 7.41 9.58 -8.94
N PHE A 107 7.08 8.34 -9.22
CA PHE A 107 8.02 7.23 -9.18
C PHE A 107 8.20 6.64 -10.57
N LYS A 108 9.30 5.92 -10.77
CA LYS A 108 9.52 5.15 -11.99
C LYS A 108 8.96 3.74 -11.78
N ALA A 109 8.30 3.19 -12.81
CA ALA A 109 7.71 1.86 -12.72
C ALA A 109 8.70 0.80 -12.23
N PRO A 110 9.94 0.71 -12.76
CA PRO A 110 10.91 -0.29 -12.26
C PRO A 110 11.23 -0.16 -10.78
N GLU A 111 11.27 1.06 -10.24
CA GLU A 111 11.53 1.30 -8.81
C GLU A 111 10.46 0.63 -7.95
N LEU A 112 9.19 0.86 -8.26
CA LEU A 112 8.09 0.25 -7.51
C LEU A 112 8.05 -1.25 -7.72
N GLN A 113 8.24 -1.71 -8.95
CA GLN A 113 8.24 -3.13 -9.28
C GLN A 113 9.32 -3.90 -8.53
N ASP A 114 10.54 -3.35 -8.48
CA ASP A 114 11.64 -3.97 -7.74
C ASP A 114 11.36 -4.04 -6.25
N THR A 115 10.76 -2.97 -5.70
CA THR A 115 10.36 -2.94 -4.29
C THR A 115 9.34 -4.05 -4.00
N ILE A 116 8.34 -4.20 -4.86
CA ILE A 116 7.32 -5.25 -4.72
C ILE A 116 7.96 -6.64 -4.77
N ARG A 117 8.85 -6.87 -5.74
CA ARG A 117 9.53 -8.17 -5.88
C ARG A 117 10.32 -8.53 -4.62
N LYS A 118 11.05 -7.56 -4.07
CA LYS A 118 11.84 -7.79 -2.86
C LYS A 118 10.95 -8.16 -1.68
N ILE A 119 9.86 -7.43 -1.50
CA ILE A 119 8.96 -7.64 -0.36
C ILE A 119 8.22 -8.97 -0.49
N LEU A 120 7.77 -9.32 -1.68
CA LEU A 120 7.07 -10.58 -1.93
C LEU A 120 8.02 -11.76 -2.16
N ASN A 121 9.30 -11.50 -2.25
CA ASN A 121 10.34 -12.52 -2.47
C ASN A 121 10.11 -13.31 -3.78
N ILE A 122 9.92 -12.57 -4.83
CA ILE A 122 9.66 -13.14 -6.17
C ILE A 122 10.61 -12.59 -7.23
#